data_f7587f8679115d1e8c5c191cbb05d557
#
_entry.id   f7587f8679115d1e8c5c191cbb05d557
#
_cell.length_a   1.000
_cell.length_b   1.000
_cell.length_c   1.000
_cell.angle_alpha   90.00
_cell.angle_beta   90.00
_cell.angle_gamma   90.00
#
_symmetry.space_group_name_H-M   'P 1'
#
loop_
_entity.id
_entity.type
_entity.pdbx_description
1 polymer ?
#
loop_
_entity_poly.entity_id
_entity_poly.type
_entity_poly.pdbx_seq_one_letter_code
_entity_poly.pdbx_strand_id
1 'polypeptide(L)'
;MAQIHQRPNDLLKQPDEMDATTAMIAIDVLKWPGFNQAFIVSLVASLGLSLAVIPYGKRRPQGKPVSWGEAMIGSTYAFGVLFLTYGVLPHQWIDHADKDLGWSKDKLLIGWGGFLKPVSQGGWNPITLQYEALRDIVAVLLHAVFFGLNIFLAVWWQNRYKETQTALPTSTYGRPLVKKA
;
A
#
# COMPACT_ATOMS: atom_id res chain seq x y z
N MET A 1 26.73 27.34 54.04
CA MET A 1 26.41 25.90 53.91
C MET A 1 24.90 25.78 53.75
N ALA A 2 24.42 25.68 52.52
CA ALA A 2 23.01 25.45 52.22
C ALA A 2 22.83 24.00 51.82
N GLN A 3 22.22 23.22 52.71
CA GLN A 3 21.83 21.85 52.44
C GLN A 3 20.63 21.87 51.49
N ILE A 4 20.84 21.38 50.23
CA ILE A 4 19.79 21.12 49.28
C ILE A 4 19.00 19.91 49.74
N HIS A 5 17.81 20.15 50.24
CA HIS A 5 16.86 19.14 50.66
C HIS A 5 16.23 18.52 49.40
N GLN A 6 16.84 17.47 48.85
CA GLN A 6 16.22 16.67 47.77
C GLN A 6 15.00 15.97 48.35
N ARG A 7 13.84 16.24 47.75
CA ARG A 7 12.57 15.60 48.14
C ARG A 7 12.60 14.12 47.72
N PRO A 8 12.09 13.21 48.57
CA PRO A 8 12.04 11.76 48.26
C PRO A 8 11.13 11.38 47.08
N ASN A 9 10.35 12.32 46.54
CA ASN A 9 9.39 12.07 45.48
C ASN A 9 10.01 11.98 44.07
N ASP A 10 11.30 12.33 43.91
CA ASP A 10 11.97 12.25 42.60
C ASP A 10 12.42 10.82 42.27
N LEU A 11 12.30 9.86 43.19
CA LEU A 11 12.65 8.46 42.99
C LEU A 11 11.50 7.58 42.50
N LEU A 12 10.28 8.13 42.42
CA LEU A 12 9.12 7.46 41.85
C LEU A 12 8.79 8.00 40.45
N LYS A 13 9.81 8.21 39.63
CA LYS A 13 9.61 8.43 38.21
C LYS A 13 9.04 7.13 37.62
N GLN A 14 7.73 7.18 37.34
CA GLN A 14 6.90 6.02 37.00
C GLN A 14 7.46 5.30 35.78
N PRO A 15 7.46 3.96 35.75
CA PRO A 15 7.84 3.17 34.58
C PRO A 15 7.00 3.52 33.35
N ASP A 16 5.80 4.05 33.53
CA ASP A 16 4.88 4.45 32.46
C ASP A 16 5.37 5.66 31.62
N GLU A 17 6.11 6.61 32.24
CA GLU A 17 6.71 7.72 31.47
C GLU A 17 7.92 7.25 30.63
N MET A 18 8.64 6.25 31.10
CA MET A 18 9.78 5.69 30.38
C MET A 18 9.32 4.88 29.16
N ASP A 19 8.22 4.14 29.28
CA ASP A 19 7.64 3.37 28.18
C ASP A 19 7.02 4.27 27.11
N ALA A 20 6.31 5.34 27.52
CA ALA A 20 5.75 6.33 26.59
C ALA A 20 6.86 7.10 25.86
N THR A 21 7.93 7.48 26.56
CA THR A 21 9.08 8.18 25.96
C THR A 21 9.84 7.25 25.01
N THR A 22 10.03 5.99 25.39
CA THR A 22 10.67 4.98 24.53
C THR A 22 9.82 4.66 23.31
N ALA A 23 8.50 4.58 23.45
CA ALA A 23 7.57 4.40 22.35
C ALA A 23 7.56 5.63 21.41
N MET A 24 7.61 6.85 21.95
CA MET A 24 7.75 8.08 21.16
C MET A 24 9.09 8.14 20.43
N ILE A 25 10.20 7.74 21.07
CA ILE A 25 11.52 7.67 20.45
C ILE A 25 11.54 6.59 19.34
N ALA A 26 10.91 5.43 19.57
CA ALA A 26 10.80 4.38 18.56
C ALA A 26 9.97 4.84 17.34
N ILE A 27 8.94 5.68 17.57
CA ILE A 27 8.16 6.31 16.49
C ILE A 27 8.97 7.40 15.79
N ASP A 28 9.81 8.15 16.51
CA ASP A 28 10.66 9.20 15.94
C ASP A 28 11.86 8.65 15.15
N VAL A 29 12.36 7.46 15.47
CA VAL A 29 13.41 6.78 14.68
C VAL A 29 12.90 6.41 13.28
N LEU A 30 11.60 6.21 13.12
CA LEU A 30 10.95 6.01 11.81
C LEU A 30 10.74 7.33 11.04
N LYS A 31 10.93 8.48 11.66
CA LYS A 31 10.97 9.81 11.02
C LYS A 31 12.38 10.10 10.46
N TRP A 32 12.88 9.21 9.61
CA TRP A 32 14.05 9.56 8.81
C TRP A 32 13.67 10.77 7.92
N PRO A 33 14.52 11.81 7.83
CA PRO A 33 14.24 12.95 6.95
C PRO A 33 14.07 12.45 5.51
N GLY A 34 12.88 12.64 4.95
CA GLY A 34 12.49 12.15 3.63
C GLY A 34 11.65 10.88 3.60
N PHE A 35 11.31 10.26 4.76
CA PHE A 35 10.41 9.12 4.83
C PHE A 35 9.11 9.49 5.54
N ASN A 36 8.01 9.54 4.79
CA ASN A 36 6.68 9.68 5.39
C ASN A 36 6.20 8.31 5.88
N GLN A 37 6.11 8.18 7.20
CA GLN A 37 5.66 6.96 7.85
C GLN A 37 4.27 6.53 7.39
N ALA A 38 3.35 7.47 7.19
CA ALA A 38 1.99 7.18 6.75
C ALA A 38 1.97 6.60 5.33
N PHE A 39 2.82 7.12 4.42
CA PHE A 39 2.97 6.58 3.08
C PHE A 39 3.50 5.13 3.10
N ILE A 40 4.56 4.88 3.88
CA ILE A 40 5.16 3.53 3.96
C ILE A 40 4.17 2.53 4.56
N VAL A 41 3.50 2.89 5.66
CA VAL A 41 2.50 2.03 6.29
C VAL A 41 1.35 1.73 5.33
N SER A 42 0.84 2.75 4.62
CA SER A 42 -0.23 2.56 3.63
C SER A 42 0.22 1.69 2.45
N LEU A 43 1.46 1.83 1.98
CA LEU A 43 2.03 0.99 0.92
C LEU A 43 2.16 -0.47 1.36
N VAL A 44 2.75 -0.71 2.53
CA VAL A 44 2.92 -2.07 3.09
C VAL A 44 1.57 -2.70 3.39
N ALA A 45 0.63 -1.96 3.97
CA ALA A 45 -0.72 -2.44 4.24
C ALA A 45 -1.47 -2.78 2.93
N SER A 46 -1.43 -1.90 1.93
CA SER A 46 -2.07 -2.12 0.63
C SER A 46 -1.51 -3.36 -0.06
N LEU A 47 -0.18 -3.51 -0.09
CA LEU A 47 0.49 -4.65 -0.70
C LEU A 47 0.21 -5.94 0.09
N GLY A 48 0.36 -5.91 1.42
CA GLY A 48 0.16 -7.05 2.30
C GLY A 48 -1.27 -7.57 2.25
N LEU A 49 -2.26 -6.67 2.32
CA LEU A 49 -3.66 -7.05 2.20
C LEU A 49 -3.98 -7.57 0.80
N SER A 50 -3.50 -6.94 -0.28
CA SER A 50 -3.71 -7.46 -1.63
C SER A 50 -3.17 -8.88 -1.77
N LEU A 51 -1.95 -9.15 -1.28
CA LEU A 51 -1.31 -10.46 -1.37
C LEU A 51 -1.90 -11.51 -0.41
N ALA A 52 -2.57 -11.12 0.68
CA ALA A 52 -3.17 -12.04 1.64
C ALA A 52 -4.29 -12.93 1.03
N VAL A 53 -4.82 -12.54 -0.10
CA VAL A 53 -5.74 -13.37 -0.89
C VAL A 53 -5.09 -14.69 -1.34
N ILE A 54 -3.78 -14.70 -1.57
CA ILE A 54 -3.05 -15.90 -2.06
C ILE A 54 -3.04 -17.03 -1.01
N PRO A 55 -2.53 -16.82 0.23
CA PRO A 55 -2.54 -17.88 1.24
C PRO A 55 -3.96 -18.30 1.64
N TYR A 56 -4.91 -17.36 1.67
CA TYR A 56 -6.31 -17.71 1.91
C TYR A 56 -6.86 -18.60 0.80
N GLY A 57 -6.63 -18.25 -0.47
CA GLY A 57 -7.06 -19.04 -1.62
C GLY A 57 -6.45 -20.44 -1.66
N LYS A 58 -5.17 -20.59 -1.27
CA LYS A 58 -4.49 -21.90 -1.20
C LYS A 58 -5.03 -22.80 -0.09
N ARG A 59 -5.49 -22.22 1.03
CA ARG A 59 -6.03 -22.97 2.18
C ARG A 59 -7.50 -23.38 2.00
N ARG A 60 -8.23 -22.73 1.10
CA ARG A 60 -9.63 -23.02 0.88
C ARG A 60 -9.80 -24.34 0.10
N PRO A 61 -10.62 -25.30 0.62
CA PRO A 61 -10.89 -26.57 -0.09
C PRO A 61 -11.55 -26.33 -1.45
N GLN A 62 -11.18 -27.15 -2.43
CA GLN A 62 -11.79 -27.13 -3.76
C GLN A 62 -13.24 -27.58 -3.70
N GLY A 63 -14.11 -26.94 -4.49
CA GLY A 63 -15.50 -27.31 -4.61
C GLY A 63 -16.40 -26.88 -3.41
N LYS A 64 -15.84 -26.28 -2.37
CA LYS A 64 -16.65 -25.78 -1.25
C LYS A 64 -17.52 -24.60 -1.73
N PRO A 65 -18.85 -24.67 -1.63
CA PRO A 65 -19.72 -23.56 -2.00
C PRO A 65 -19.45 -22.34 -1.09
N VAL A 66 -19.62 -21.17 -1.66
CA VAL A 66 -19.49 -19.92 -0.89
C VAL A 66 -20.74 -19.71 -0.05
N SER A 67 -20.59 -19.60 1.26
CA SER A 67 -21.69 -19.20 2.13
C SER A 67 -22.00 -17.71 1.98
N TRP A 68 -23.21 -17.32 2.36
CA TRP A 68 -23.62 -15.91 2.34
C TRP A 68 -22.67 -15.03 3.20
N GLY A 69 -22.31 -15.52 4.38
CA GLY A 69 -21.37 -14.83 5.26
C GLY A 69 -19.98 -14.68 4.64
N GLU A 70 -19.45 -15.74 4.00
CA GLU A 70 -18.17 -15.66 3.28
C GLU A 70 -18.21 -14.64 2.11
N ALA A 71 -19.35 -14.59 1.40
CA ALA A 71 -19.51 -13.62 0.29
C ALA A 71 -19.51 -12.18 0.81
N MET A 72 -20.23 -11.90 1.90
CA MET A 72 -20.28 -10.59 2.55
C MET A 72 -18.88 -10.15 3.05
N ILE A 73 -18.20 -11.02 3.78
CA ILE A 73 -16.83 -10.72 4.26
C ILE A 73 -15.88 -10.51 3.09
N GLY A 74 -15.95 -11.37 2.06
CA GLY A 74 -15.11 -11.27 0.89
C GLY A 74 -15.30 -9.96 0.11
N SER A 75 -16.55 -9.52 -0.06
CA SER A 75 -16.87 -8.26 -0.73
C SER A 75 -16.39 -7.04 0.07
N THR A 76 -16.61 -7.06 1.39
CA THR A 76 -16.11 -5.99 2.28
C THR A 76 -14.58 -5.92 2.27
N TYR A 77 -13.91 -7.08 2.31
CA TYR A 77 -12.46 -7.15 2.19
C TYR A 77 -11.96 -6.59 0.86
N ALA A 78 -12.55 -7.03 -0.26
CA ALA A 78 -12.19 -6.53 -1.59
C ALA A 78 -12.39 -5.01 -1.68
N PHE A 79 -13.51 -4.49 -1.19
CA PHE A 79 -13.75 -3.05 -1.13
C PHE A 79 -12.70 -2.33 -0.28
N GLY A 80 -12.37 -2.86 0.91
CA GLY A 80 -11.34 -2.29 1.78
C GLY A 80 -9.97 -2.23 1.11
N VAL A 81 -9.56 -3.30 0.40
CA VAL A 81 -8.31 -3.32 -0.36
C VAL A 81 -8.32 -2.26 -1.47
N LEU A 82 -9.40 -2.18 -2.25
CA LEU A 82 -9.53 -1.18 -3.31
C LEU A 82 -9.51 0.25 -2.75
N PHE A 83 -10.18 0.49 -1.63
CA PHE A 83 -10.17 1.78 -0.95
C PHE A 83 -8.77 2.19 -0.49
N LEU A 84 -8.00 1.26 0.09
CA LEU A 84 -6.62 1.52 0.50
C LEU A 84 -5.71 1.79 -0.69
N THR A 85 -5.81 0.98 -1.75
CA THR A 85 -4.93 1.06 -2.91
C THR A 85 -5.19 2.26 -3.80
N TYR A 86 -6.46 2.69 -3.94
CA TYR A 86 -6.83 3.77 -4.86
C TYR A 86 -7.21 5.08 -4.16
N GLY A 87 -7.60 5.02 -2.89
CA GLY A 87 -7.94 6.20 -2.11
C GLY A 87 -6.78 6.64 -1.21
N VAL A 88 -6.38 5.78 -0.28
CA VAL A 88 -5.44 6.16 0.77
C VAL A 88 -4.00 6.26 0.26
N LEU A 89 -3.51 5.23 -0.42
CA LEU A 89 -2.10 5.16 -0.83
C LEU A 89 -1.66 6.32 -1.74
N PRO A 90 -2.38 6.67 -2.82
CA PRO A 90 -1.99 7.79 -3.67
C PRO A 90 -2.08 9.14 -2.96
N HIS A 91 -3.06 9.29 -2.06
CA HIS A 91 -3.17 10.50 -1.24
C HIS A 91 -1.97 10.66 -0.30
N GLN A 92 -1.55 9.59 0.34
CA GLN A 92 -0.34 9.61 1.19
C GLN A 92 0.94 9.86 0.37
N TRP A 93 0.99 9.39 -0.88
CA TRP A 93 2.10 9.73 -1.78
C TRP A 93 2.13 11.22 -2.11
N ILE A 94 0.99 11.81 -2.47
CA ILE A 94 0.91 13.24 -2.79
C ILE A 94 1.33 14.08 -1.58
N ASP A 95 0.83 13.75 -0.39
CA ASP A 95 1.19 14.40 0.87
C ASP A 95 2.70 14.29 1.16
N HIS A 96 3.28 13.12 0.94
CA HIS A 96 4.72 12.90 1.08
C HIS A 96 5.53 13.76 0.09
N ALA A 97 5.12 13.77 -1.16
CA ALA A 97 5.81 14.56 -2.19
C ALA A 97 5.76 16.05 -1.91
N ASP A 98 4.62 16.57 -1.46
CA ASP A 98 4.44 17.98 -1.18
C ASP A 98 5.13 18.43 0.11
N LYS A 99 5.00 17.68 1.20
CA LYS A 99 5.46 18.09 2.54
C LYS A 99 6.91 17.71 2.81
N ASP A 100 7.31 16.49 2.47
CA ASP A 100 8.61 15.95 2.82
C ASP A 100 9.64 16.15 1.71
N LEU A 101 9.26 15.96 0.43
CA LEU A 101 10.15 16.16 -0.72
C LEU A 101 10.09 17.61 -1.25
N GLY A 102 9.06 18.37 -0.88
CA GLY A 102 8.86 19.75 -1.31
C GLY A 102 8.70 19.88 -2.83
N TRP A 103 8.01 18.92 -3.45
CA TRP A 103 7.70 18.90 -4.88
C TRP A 103 6.50 19.81 -5.16
N SER A 104 6.77 21.11 -5.22
CA SER A 104 5.76 22.11 -5.48
C SER A 104 5.73 22.54 -6.95
N LYS A 105 4.62 23.14 -7.36
CA LYS A 105 4.42 23.71 -8.70
C LYS A 105 5.40 24.86 -9.05
N ASP A 106 5.95 25.49 -8.02
CA ASP A 106 6.90 26.61 -8.22
C ASP A 106 8.31 26.14 -8.56
N LYS A 107 8.60 24.84 -8.41
CA LYS A 107 9.89 24.25 -8.67
C LYS A 107 9.94 23.59 -10.04
N LEU A 108 10.89 24.04 -10.87
CA LEU A 108 11.12 23.45 -12.19
C LEU A 108 11.95 22.18 -12.09
N LEU A 109 11.53 21.14 -12.82
CA LEU A 109 12.29 19.91 -12.99
C LEU A 109 13.37 20.11 -14.05
N ILE A 110 14.57 20.47 -13.61
CA ILE A 110 15.69 20.75 -14.54
C ILE A 110 16.43 19.45 -14.92
N GLY A 111 16.39 18.42 -14.07
CA GLY A 111 17.08 17.15 -14.27
C GLY A 111 18.61 17.25 -14.15
N TRP A 112 19.29 16.12 -14.24
CA TRP A 112 20.75 16.03 -14.17
C TRP A 112 21.39 16.69 -15.41
N GLY A 113 22.38 17.56 -15.16
CA GLY A 113 23.06 18.26 -16.23
C GLY A 113 22.23 19.29 -17.02
N GLY A 114 21.03 19.64 -16.51
CA GLY A 114 20.14 20.58 -17.18
C GLY A 114 19.37 19.99 -18.38
N PHE A 115 19.28 18.67 -18.48
CA PHE A 115 18.64 17.96 -19.61
C PHE A 115 17.17 18.37 -19.82
N LEU A 116 16.42 18.69 -18.77
CA LEU A 116 15.03 19.12 -18.85
C LEU A 116 14.87 20.66 -18.73
N LYS A 117 15.95 21.42 -18.81
CA LYS A 117 15.92 22.87 -18.72
C LYS A 117 15.06 23.47 -19.84
N PRO A 118 14.02 24.27 -19.52
CA PRO A 118 13.15 24.83 -20.53
C PRO A 118 13.83 25.90 -21.37
N VAL A 119 13.36 26.12 -22.60
CA VAL A 119 13.84 27.16 -23.52
C VAL A 119 13.76 28.56 -22.88
N SER A 120 12.73 28.81 -22.05
CA SER A 120 12.58 30.07 -21.32
C SER A 120 13.73 30.39 -20.38
N GLN A 121 14.53 29.39 -19.98
CA GLN A 121 15.72 29.52 -19.14
C GLN A 121 17.04 29.23 -19.88
N GLY A 122 16.98 29.21 -21.21
CA GLY A 122 18.18 28.95 -22.06
C GLY A 122 18.49 27.45 -22.19
N GLY A 123 17.52 26.57 -22.01
CA GLY A 123 17.61 25.13 -22.30
C GLY A 123 17.09 24.79 -23.70
N TRP A 124 17.00 23.51 -24.01
CA TRP A 124 16.54 23.01 -25.31
C TRP A 124 15.09 22.46 -25.23
N ASN A 125 14.56 22.20 -24.02
CA ASN A 125 13.25 21.58 -23.84
C ASN A 125 12.11 22.60 -24.09
N PRO A 126 11.20 22.36 -25.05
CA PRO A 126 10.08 23.24 -25.32
C PRO A 126 9.01 23.19 -24.22
N ILE A 127 9.01 22.15 -23.39
CA ILE A 127 8.00 21.93 -22.33
C ILE A 127 8.60 22.31 -20.98
N THR A 128 7.89 23.16 -20.24
CA THR A 128 8.22 23.47 -18.85
C THR A 128 7.68 22.39 -17.95
N LEU A 129 8.55 21.53 -17.44
CA LEU A 129 8.19 20.48 -16.49
C LEU A 129 8.36 20.98 -15.05
N GLN A 130 7.37 20.77 -14.22
CA GLN A 130 7.38 21.08 -12.80
C GLN A 130 7.49 19.77 -11.97
N TYR A 131 7.98 19.86 -10.74
CA TYR A 131 8.02 18.71 -9.84
C TYR A 131 6.63 18.17 -9.51
N GLU A 132 5.62 19.03 -9.55
CA GLU A 132 4.21 18.62 -9.42
C GLU A 132 3.80 17.58 -10.47
N ALA A 133 4.20 17.80 -11.73
CA ALA A 133 3.92 16.83 -12.80
C ALA A 133 4.59 15.46 -12.53
N LEU A 134 5.82 15.46 -11.99
CA LEU A 134 6.48 14.21 -11.60
C LEU A 134 5.75 13.52 -10.45
N ARG A 135 5.29 14.27 -9.44
CA ARG A 135 4.47 13.76 -8.34
C ARG A 135 3.22 13.05 -8.87
N ASP A 136 2.52 13.69 -9.79
CA ASP A 136 1.28 13.17 -10.35
C ASP A 136 1.52 11.94 -11.24
N ILE A 137 2.61 11.93 -12.00
CA ILE A 137 3.04 10.74 -12.77
C ILE A 137 3.29 9.55 -11.85
N VAL A 138 3.98 9.75 -10.73
CA VAL A 138 4.21 8.65 -9.77
C VAL A 138 2.90 8.19 -9.14
N ALA A 139 1.97 9.09 -8.83
CA ALA A 139 0.64 8.72 -8.34
C ALA A 139 -0.10 7.84 -9.36
N VAL A 140 -0.08 8.21 -10.64
CA VAL A 140 -0.70 7.41 -11.73
C VAL A 140 0.00 6.05 -11.89
N LEU A 141 1.33 5.99 -11.78
CA LEU A 141 2.05 4.72 -11.83
C LEU A 141 1.69 3.80 -10.66
N LEU A 142 1.54 4.33 -9.45
CA LEU A 142 1.05 3.56 -8.30
C LEU A 142 -0.34 2.96 -8.59
N HIS A 143 -1.27 3.77 -9.13
CA HIS A 143 -2.59 3.27 -9.54
C HIS A 143 -2.47 2.15 -10.57
N ALA A 144 -1.65 2.34 -11.62
CA ALA A 144 -1.50 1.35 -12.69
C ALA A 144 -0.91 0.02 -12.17
N VAL A 145 0.09 0.08 -11.30
CA VAL A 145 0.72 -1.12 -10.69
C VAL A 145 -0.30 -1.89 -9.85
N PHE A 146 -1.00 -1.20 -8.94
CA PHE A 146 -2.01 -1.86 -8.11
C PHE A 146 -3.22 -2.35 -8.92
N PHE A 147 -3.59 -1.64 -9.98
CA PHE A 147 -4.65 -2.08 -10.89
C PHE A 147 -4.25 -3.40 -11.57
N GLY A 148 -3.07 -3.47 -12.14
CA GLY A 148 -2.54 -4.70 -12.72
C GLY A 148 -2.46 -5.85 -11.70
N LEU A 149 -1.97 -5.57 -10.49
CA LEU A 149 -1.91 -6.54 -9.39
C LEU A 149 -3.30 -7.06 -9.02
N ASN A 150 -4.27 -6.19 -8.83
CA ASN A 150 -5.63 -6.57 -8.42
C ASN A 150 -6.33 -7.38 -9.52
N ILE A 151 -6.16 -7.02 -10.80
CA ILE A 151 -6.67 -7.82 -11.93
C ILE A 151 -5.99 -9.19 -11.95
N PHE A 152 -4.67 -9.24 -11.82
CA PHE A 152 -3.93 -10.50 -11.77
C PHE A 152 -4.45 -11.40 -10.65
N LEU A 153 -4.63 -10.87 -9.44
CA LEU A 153 -5.15 -11.63 -8.31
C LEU A 153 -6.59 -12.11 -8.54
N ALA A 154 -7.44 -11.29 -9.15
CA ALA A 154 -8.81 -11.67 -9.51
C ALA A 154 -8.83 -12.82 -10.53
N VAL A 155 -8.02 -12.72 -11.59
CA VAL A 155 -7.88 -13.78 -12.61
C VAL A 155 -7.29 -15.04 -12.00
N TRP A 156 -6.25 -14.92 -11.17
CA TRP A 156 -5.67 -16.03 -10.45
C TRP A 156 -6.72 -16.73 -9.56
N TRP A 157 -7.50 -15.94 -8.82
CA TRP A 157 -8.57 -16.47 -7.98
C TRP A 157 -9.62 -17.26 -8.78
N GLN A 158 -10.02 -16.77 -9.94
CA GLN A 158 -11.00 -17.44 -10.80
C GLN A 158 -10.44 -18.71 -11.45
N ASN A 159 -9.18 -18.70 -11.85
CA ASN A 159 -8.56 -19.79 -12.61
C ASN A 159 -8.05 -20.96 -11.75
N ARG A 160 -7.88 -20.75 -10.43
CA ARG A 160 -7.26 -21.74 -9.54
C ARG A 160 -7.91 -23.12 -9.50
N TYR A 161 -9.14 -23.28 -10.02
CA TYR A 161 -9.89 -24.54 -10.04
C TYR A 161 -10.27 -25.02 -11.45
N LYS A 162 -9.90 -24.29 -12.48
CA LYS A 162 -10.27 -24.69 -13.86
C LYS A 162 -9.64 -26.02 -14.27
N GLU A 163 -8.40 -26.26 -13.89
CA GLU A 163 -7.70 -27.51 -14.20
C GLU A 163 -8.38 -28.74 -13.59
N THR A 164 -8.92 -28.62 -12.38
CA THR A 164 -9.61 -29.70 -11.70
C THR A 164 -10.95 -30.04 -12.37
N GLN A 165 -11.64 -29.05 -12.93
CA GLN A 165 -12.90 -29.27 -13.66
C GLN A 165 -12.67 -29.93 -15.02
N THR A 166 -11.56 -29.64 -15.68
CA THR A 166 -11.19 -30.22 -16.97
C THR A 166 -10.80 -31.71 -16.85
N ALA A 167 -10.38 -32.13 -15.64
CA ALA A 167 -10.04 -33.52 -15.36
C ALA A 167 -11.26 -34.42 -15.04
N LEU A 168 -12.46 -33.87 -14.94
CA LEU A 168 -13.66 -34.68 -14.74
C LEU A 168 -14.08 -35.37 -16.06
N PRO A 169 -14.36 -36.67 -16.00
CA PRO A 169 -14.82 -37.37 -17.19
C PRO A 169 -16.15 -36.74 -17.65
N THR A 170 -16.19 -36.38 -18.93
CA THR A 170 -17.38 -35.85 -19.58
C THR A 170 -18.22 -36.99 -20.17
N SER A 171 -19.54 -36.89 -20.02
CA SER A 171 -20.48 -37.76 -20.71
C SER A 171 -20.41 -37.53 -22.23
N THR A 172 -20.87 -38.48 -23.03
CA THR A 172 -20.98 -38.36 -24.50
C THR A 172 -21.73 -37.11 -24.97
N TYR A 173 -22.51 -36.47 -24.08
CA TYR A 173 -23.25 -35.22 -24.32
C TYR A 173 -22.54 -33.99 -23.75
N GLY A 174 -21.26 -34.06 -23.39
CA GLY A 174 -20.46 -32.92 -22.91
C GLY A 174 -20.79 -32.42 -21.46
N ARG A 175 -21.62 -33.17 -20.73
CA ARG A 175 -21.91 -32.86 -19.32
C ARG A 175 -20.88 -33.49 -18.39
N PRO A 176 -20.33 -32.78 -17.40
CA PRO A 176 -19.41 -33.39 -16.44
C PRO A 176 -20.16 -34.45 -15.63
N LEU A 177 -19.57 -35.65 -15.53
CA LEU A 177 -20.10 -36.72 -14.69
C LEU A 177 -19.75 -36.45 -13.25
N VAL A 178 -20.69 -35.92 -12.49
CA VAL A 178 -20.54 -35.73 -11.04
C VAL A 178 -20.73 -37.09 -10.36
N LYS A 179 -19.66 -37.60 -9.73
CA LYS A 179 -19.76 -38.78 -8.87
C LYS A 179 -20.67 -38.43 -7.69
N LYS A 180 -21.86 -39.01 -7.66
CA LYS A 180 -22.74 -38.93 -6.48
C LYS A 180 -22.02 -39.64 -5.32
N ALA A 181 -21.73 -38.87 -4.24
CA ALA A 181 -21.24 -39.43 -2.98
C ALA A 181 -22.36 -40.15 -2.25
#